data_14d4b998f83e48d7607c5d12a302eee9
#
_entry.id   14d4b998f83e48d7607c5d12a302eee9
#
_cell.length_a   1.000
_cell.length_b   1.000
_cell.length_c   1.000
_cell.angle_alpha   90.00
_cell.angle_beta   90.00
_cell.angle_gamma   90.00
#
_symmetry.space_group_name_H-M   'P 1'
#
loop_
_entity.id
_entity.type
_entity.pdbx_description
1 polymer ?
#
loop_
_entity_poly.entity_id
_entity_poly.type
_entity_poly.pdbx_seq_one_letter_code
_entity_poly.pdbx_strand_id
1 'polypeptide(L)'
;LEAGKELAADYFLQRREMGCINIGGKGIITVDGTDYEMNPRDGIYIGRGNKEITFKCVDEANPPKFYVSSCPAHKEYPTVKIDITKAKKVPCGSVEDCNKRVINQYIHPEVMQSCQLAMGLTMLDVGSNWNTMPCHTHDRRMEVYLYLDMGENDAVFHMMGEPDETRHIIMHNEEAVISPSWSIHTGVGTKNYSFIWAMCGENQEFDDMDFIETK
;
A
#
# COMPACT_ATOMS: atom_id res chain seq x y z
N LEU A 1 13.24 -3.82 14.23
CA LEU A 1 12.75 -4.79 13.25
C LEU A 1 13.79 -5.89 13.04
N GLU A 2 13.44 -7.13 13.26
CA GLU A 2 14.35 -8.28 13.18
C GLU A 2 14.03 -9.16 11.97
N ALA A 3 15.03 -9.90 11.49
CA ALA A 3 14.86 -10.75 10.32
C ALA A 3 13.94 -11.97 10.57
N GLY A 4 13.96 -12.50 11.77
CA GLY A 4 13.30 -13.76 12.07
C GLY A 4 13.93 -14.97 11.37
N LYS A 5 13.53 -16.15 11.77
CA LYS A 5 14.04 -17.43 11.20
C LYS A 5 13.63 -17.60 9.73
N GLU A 6 12.46 -17.13 9.36
CA GLU A 6 11.84 -17.32 8.05
C GLU A 6 12.58 -16.59 6.95
N LEU A 7 13.23 -15.46 7.26
CA LEU A 7 14.00 -14.70 6.27
C LEU A 7 15.41 -15.26 6.06
N ALA A 8 15.92 -16.10 6.98
CA ALA A 8 17.27 -16.65 6.91
C ALA A 8 18.32 -15.58 6.56
N ALA A 9 18.29 -14.46 7.26
CA ALA A 9 19.12 -13.27 7.04
C ALA A 9 19.63 -12.73 8.38
N ASP A 10 20.76 -12.04 8.38
CA ASP A 10 21.35 -11.47 9.61
C ASP A 10 20.56 -10.26 10.11
N TYR A 11 19.93 -9.52 9.18
CA TYR A 11 19.04 -8.39 9.48
C TYR A 11 17.95 -8.27 8.40
N PHE A 12 16.85 -7.58 8.72
CA PHE A 12 15.61 -7.61 7.92
C PHE A 12 15.80 -7.17 6.46
N LEU A 13 16.55 -6.09 6.21
CA LEU A 13 16.77 -5.55 4.87
C LEU A 13 18.10 -6.01 4.21
N GLN A 14 18.67 -7.12 4.64
CA GLN A 14 19.88 -7.67 4.02
C GLN A 14 19.70 -7.97 2.53
N ARG A 15 18.51 -8.42 2.13
CA ARG A 15 18.14 -8.76 0.75
C ARG A 15 16.80 -8.17 0.31
N ARG A 16 16.26 -7.25 1.08
CA ARG A 16 14.91 -6.71 0.90
C ARG A 16 14.91 -5.19 0.94
N GLU A 17 13.88 -4.61 0.39
CA GLU A 17 13.45 -3.23 0.58
C GLU A 17 12.10 -3.20 1.27
N MET A 18 11.74 -2.10 1.87
CA MET A 18 10.43 -1.91 2.51
C MET A 18 9.86 -0.51 2.29
N GLY A 19 8.53 -0.48 2.23
CA GLY A 19 7.73 0.72 2.37
C GLY A 19 6.93 0.66 3.67
N CYS A 20 6.73 1.81 4.27
CA CYS A 20 5.89 1.94 5.45
C CYS A 20 5.01 3.18 5.34
N ILE A 21 3.72 3.06 5.68
CA ILE A 21 2.80 4.20 5.82
C ILE A 21 2.27 4.21 7.25
N ASN A 22 2.30 5.38 7.88
CA ASN A 22 1.73 5.57 9.21
C ASN A 22 0.21 5.82 9.10
N ILE A 23 -0.59 4.91 9.64
CA ILE A 23 -2.06 5.00 9.65
C ILE A 23 -2.63 5.39 11.03
N GLY A 24 -1.77 5.65 12.02
CA GLY A 24 -2.14 6.08 13.37
C GLY A 24 -1.70 7.51 13.69
N GLY A 25 -1.49 7.80 14.96
CA GLY A 25 -0.96 9.06 15.46
C GLY A 25 0.51 9.29 15.07
N LYS A 26 1.10 10.38 15.55
CA LYS A 26 2.51 10.72 15.27
C LYS A 26 3.46 9.70 15.88
N GLY A 27 4.46 9.27 15.10
CA GLY A 27 5.53 8.37 15.55
C GLY A 27 6.88 8.75 14.96
N ILE A 28 7.90 7.94 15.27
CA ILE A 28 9.24 8.07 14.71
C ILE A 28 9.71 6.70 14.22
N ILE A 29 10.28 6.67 13.05
CA ILE A 29 11.04 5.52 12.54
C ILE A 29 12.51 5.93 12.52
N THR A 30 13.35 5.18 13.27
CA THR A 30 14.79 5.38 13.26
C THR A 30 15.42 4.34 12.32
N VAL A 31 16.22 4.80 11.37
CA VAL A 31 16.95 3.95 10.41
C VAL A 31 18.45 4.22 10.55
N ASP A 32 19.20 3.23 10.99
CA ASP A 32 20.66 3.30 11.21
C ASP A 32 21.07 4.60 11.95
N GLY A 33 20.34 4.94 13.05
CA GLY A 33 20.57 6.10 13.89
C GLY A 33 19.97 7.42 13.39
N THR A 34 19.34 7.45 12.22
CA THR A 34 18.66 8.65 11.69
C THR A 34 17.17 8.58 11.99
N ASP A 35 16.65 9.60 12.68
CA ASP A 35 15.24 9.68 13.04
C ASP A 35 14.40 10.33 11.92
N TYR A 36 13.29 9.68 11.55
CA TYR A 36 12.27 10.18 10.64
C TYR A 36 10.95 10.34 11.38
N GLU A 37 10.53 11.60 11.60
CA GLU A 37 9.20 11.87 12.14
C GLU A 37 8.13 11.47 11.12
N MET A 38 7.15 10.68 11.56
CA MET A 38 6.06 10.15 10.74
C MET A 38 4.73 10.67 11.27
N ASN A 39 4.19 11.69 10.61
CA ASN A 39 2.83 12.14 10.88
C ASN A 39 1.81 11.13 10.31
N PRO A 40 0.52 11.22 10.71
CA PRO A 40 -0.54 10.45 10.06
C PRO A 40 -0.48 10.58 8.53
N ARG A 41 -0.53 9.48 7.83
CA ARG A 41 -0.44 9.36 6.36
C ARG A 41 0.94 9.65 5.76
N ASP A 42 1.97 9.92 6.54
CA ASP A 42 3.33 9.95 5.99
C ASP A 42 3.79 8.54 5.60
N GLY A 43 4.52 8.46 4.50
CA GLY A 43 5.18 7.26 4.03
C GLY A 43 6.70 7.35 4.15
N ILE A 44 7.37 6.20 4.17
CA ILE A 44 8.82 6.08 4.09
C ILE A 44 9.19 4.86 3.27
N TYR A 45 10.15 5.01 2.40
CA TYR A 45 10.87 3.92 1.76
C TYR A 45 12.21 3.71 2.44
N ILE A 46 12.56 2.46 2.73
CA ILE A 46 13.85 2.08 3.30
C ILE A 46 14.47 1.01 2.40
N GLY A 47 15.58 1.37 1.78
CA GLY A 47 16.28 0.52 0.83
C GLY A 47 17.01 -0.65 1.48
N ARG A 48 17.39 -1.61 0.65
CA ARG A 48 18.27 -2.72 1.03
C ARG A 48 19.55 -2.21 1.67
N GLY A 49 20.10 -2.95 2.63
CA GLY A 49 21.38 -2.67 3.28
C GLY A 49 21.25 -1.95 4.63
N ASN A 50 20.14 -1.26 4.91
CA ASN A 50 19.88 -0.67 6.21
C ASN A 50 19.70 -1.76 7.27
N LYS A 51 20.38 -1.65 8.41
CA LYS A 51 20.50 -2.72 9.40
C LYS A 51 19.57 -2.55 10.59
N GLU A 52 19.55 -1.37 11.17
CA GLU A 52 18.81 -1.09 12.40
C GLU A 52 17.57 -0.25 12.09
N ILE A 53 16.40 -0.83 12.29
CA ILE A 53 15.13 -0.14 12.11
C ILE A 53 14.33 -0.28 13.38
N THR A 54 13.98 0.86 13.99
CA THR A 54 13.13 0.90 15.19
C THR A 54 11.95 1.82 15.01
N PHE A 55 10.88 1.52 15.73
CA PHE A 55 9.63 2.26 15.71
C PHE A 55 9.37 2.82 17.13
N LYS A 56 9.04 4.10 17.22
CA LYS A 56 8.80 4.78 18.49
C LYS A 56 7.44 5.45 18.50
N CYS A 57 6.72 5.31 19.59
CA CYS A 57 5.52 6.07 19.90
C CYS A 57 5.92 7.43 20.47
N VAL A 58 5.25 8.50 20.04
CA VAL A 58 5.46 9.87 20.54
C VAL A 58 4.38 10.22 21.57
N ASP A 59 3.16 9.74 21.36
CA ASP A 59 2.00 9.99 22.22
C ASP A 59 1.23 8.69 22.46
N GLU A 60 1.28 8.16 23.66
CA GLU A 60 0.59 6.91 24.03
C GLU A 60 -0.93 7.03 24.00
N ALA A 61 -1.49 8.24 24.12
CA ALA A 61 -2.92 8.45 24.00
C ALA A 61 -3.41 8.40 22.54
N ASN A 62 -2.49 8.63 21.58
CA ASN A 62 -2.76 8.53 20.15
C ASN A 62 -1.56 7.84 19.45
N PRO A 63 -1.40 6.53 19.62
CA PRO A 63 -0.21 5.83 19.16
C PRO A 63 -0.13 5.75 17.63
N PRO A 64 1.08 5.73 17.07
CA PRO A 64 1.27 5.46 15.66
C PRO A 64 0.91 4.01 15.35
N LYS A 65 0.46 3.79 14.12
CA LYS A 65 0.26 2.46 13.54
C LYS A 65 1.01 2.40 12.22
N PHE A 66 1.98 1.54 12.13
CA PHE A 66 2.84 1.45 10.95
C PHE A 66 2.48 0.22 10.12
N TYR A 67 1.89 0.45 8.94
CA TYR A 67 1.70 -0.60 7.94
C TYR A 67 2.96 -0.76 7.11
N VAL A 68 3.51 -1.96 7.08
CA VAL A 68 4.77 -2.29 6.41
C VAL A 68 4.54 -3.30 5.29
N SER A 69 5.06 -3.00 4.10
CA SER A 69 5.20 -3.94 3.00
C SER A 69 6.67 -4.08 2.61
N SER A 70 7.11 -5.29 2.32
CA SER A 70 8.52 -5.58 2.01
C SER A 70 8.63 -6.64 0.94
N CYS A 71 9.60 -6.48 0.04
CA CYS A 71 9.90 -7.43 -1.01
C CYS A 71 11.41 -7.57 -1.26
N PRO A 72 11.87 -8.61 -2.00
CA PRO A 72 13.27 -8.75 -2.37
C PRO A 72 13.79 -7.54 -3.14
N ALA A 73 15.06 -7.20 -2.93
CA ALA A 73 15.72 -6.08 -3.61
C ALA A 73 17.08 -6.51 -4.13
N HIS A 74 17.36 -6.19 -5.40
CA HIS A 74 18.61 -6.51 -6.07
C HIS A 74 19.64 -5.37 -5.99
N LYS A 75 19.22 -4.18 -5.58
CA LYS A 75 20.04 -2.96 -5.50
C LYS A 75 19.73 -2.18 -4.24
N GLU A 76 20.67 -1.37 -3.80
CA GLU A 76 20.51 -0.43 -2.70
C GLU A 76 20.04 0.92 -3.24
N TYR A 77 19.00 1.47 -2.62
CA TYR A 77 18.50 2.82 -2.84
C TYR A 77 18.43 3.56 -1.51
N PRO A 78 18.58 4.89 -1.50
CA PRO A 78 18.54 5.67 -0.26
C PRO A 78 17.17 5.60 0.41
N THR A 79 17.16 5.76 1.74
CA THR A 79 15.95 5.96 2.51
C THR A 79 15.31 7.31 2.16
N VAL A 80 14.02 7.30 1.85
CA VAL A 80 13.25 8.50 1.46
C VAL A 80 11.96 8.57 2.26
N LYS A 81 11.79 9.63 3.04
CA LYS A 81 10.50 9.97 3.64
C LYS A 81 9.64 10.71 2.61
N ILE A 82 8.39 10.31 2.48
CA ILE A 82 7.40 10.90 1.59
C ILE A 82 6.25 11.43 2.45
N ASP A 83 6.21 12.72 2.67
CA ASP A 83 5.07 13.41 3.24
C ASP A 83 3.86 13.29 2.30
N ILE A 84 2.65 13.07 2.83
CA ILE A 84 1.44 12.91 2.01
C ILE A 84 1.21 14.11 1.06
N THR A 85 1.68 15.30 1.42
CA THR A 85 1.56 16.50 0.55
C THR A 85 2.50 16.43 -0.65
N LYS A 86 3.56 15.63 -0.58
CA LYS A 86 4.59 15.41 -1.62
C LYS A 86 4.33 14.16 -2.45
N ALA A 87 3.42 13.28 -2.01
CA ALA A 87 2.98 12.15 -2.81
C ALA A 87 2.38 12.65 -4.13
N LYS A 88 2.64 11.94 -5.23
CA LYS A 88 2.01 12.25 -6.52
C LYS A 88 0.52 11.93 -6.42
N LYS A 89 -0.32 12.95 -6.62
CA LYS A 89 -1.78 12.82 -6.55
C LYS A 89 -2.37 12.61 -7.93
N VAL A 90 -3.13 11.53 -8.09
CA VAL A 90 -3.86 11.21 -9.32
C VAL A 90 -5.35 11.15 -8.98
N PRO A 91 -6.13 12.20 -9.31
CA PRO A 91 -7.58 12.16 -9.18
C PRO A 91 -8.17 11.24 -10.25
N CYS A 92 -9.11 10.37 -9.86
CA CYS A 92 -9.74 9.38 -10.72
C CYS A 92 -11.23 9.26 -10.45
N GLY A 93 -11.96 8.83 -11.47
CA GLY A 93 -13.38 8.48 -11.40
C GLY A 93 -14.31 9.70 -11.24
N SER A 94 -15.58 9.40 -11.03
CA SER A 94 -16.64 10.39 -10.84
C SER A 94 -17.60 9.96 -9.72
N VAL A 95 -18.41 10.87 -9.23
CA VAL A 95 -19.48 10.56 -8.26
C VAL A 95 -20.57 9.74 -8.93
N GLU A 96 -20.88 10.04 -10.19
CA GLU A 96 -21.88 9.33 -11.00
C GLU A 96 -21.54 7.84 -11.15
N ASP A 97 -20.24 7.53 -11.27
CA ASP A 97 -19.75 6.15 -11.35
C ASP A 97 -19.47 5.52 -9.97
N CYS A 98 -19.79 6.21 -8.88
CA CYS A 98 -19.55 5.76 -7.50
C CYS A 98 -18.08 5.42 -7.17
N ASN A 99 -17.13 6.02 -7.90
CA ASN A 99 -15.71 5.67 -7.81
C ASN A 99 -14.76 6.88 -7.78
N LYS A 100 -15.27 8.08 -7.45
CA LYS A 100 -14.44 9.27 -7.33
C LYS A 100 -13.44 9.10 -6.17
N ARG A 101 -12.15 9.28 -6.47
CA ARG A 101 -11.06 9.00 -5.53
C ARG A 101 -9.79 9.75 -5.88
N VAL A 102 -8.86 9.80 -4.93
CA VAL A 102 -7.49 10.28 -5.15
C VAL A 102 -6.52 9.15 -4.84
N ILE A 103 -5.68 8.81 -5.82
CA ILE A 103 -4.56 7.90 -5.63
C ILE A 103 -3.35 8.74 -5.24
N ASN A 104 -2.82 8.52 -4.03
CA ASN A 104 -1.59 9.14 -3.56
C ASN A 104 -0.46 8.12 -3.75
N GLN A 105 0.39 8.35 -4.75
CA GLN A 105 1.53 7.48 -5.07
C GLN A 105 2.73 7.91 -4.23
N TYR A 106 3.21 7.03 -3.36
CA TYR A 106 4.36 7.27 -2.50
C TYR A 106 5.63 6.65 -3.08
N ILE A 107 5.67 5.34 -3.20
CA ILE A 107 6.77 4.60 -3.82
C ILE A 107 6.34 4.32 -5.25
N HIS A 108 6.84 5.13 -6.17
CA HIS A 108 6.44 5.13 -7.58
C HIS A 108 7.58 5.70 -8.40
N PRO A 109 7.86 5.20 -9.62
CA PRO A 109 8.99 5.64 -10.45
C PRO A 109 9.08 7.16 -10.67
N GLU A 110 7.95 7.86 -10.72
CA GLU A 110 7.93 9.33 -10.85
C GLU A 110 8.18 10.09 -9.53
N VAL A 111 8.16 9.42 -8.39
CA VAL A 111 8.39 10.03 -7.07
C VAL A 111 9.78 9.68 -6.56
N MET A 112 10.15 8.40 -6.63
CA MET A 112 11.43 7.89 -6.16
C MET A 112 11.74 6.53 -6.80
N GLN A 113 12.99 6.09 -6.72
CA GLN A 113 13.41 4.79 -7.24
C GLN A 113 13.32 3.71 -6.16
N SER A 114 12.80 2.55 -6.53
CA SER A 114 12.79 1.30 -5.78
C SER A 114 13.21 0.14 -6.69
N CYS A 115 13.39 -1.07 -6.13
CA CYS A 115 13.69 -2.25 -6.95
C CYS A 115 12.42 -2.86 -7.54
N GLN A 116 11.50 -3.28 -6.68
CA GLN A 116 10.29 -4.01 -7.05
C GLN A 116 9.04 -3.45 -6.36
N LEU A 117 9.22 -2.71 -5.26
CA LEU A 117 8.10 -2.21 -4.46
C LEU A 117 7.51 -0.96 -5.09
N ALA A 118 6.20 -0.99 -5.35
CA ALA A 118 5.39 0.20 -5.54
C ALA A 118 4.32 0.25 -4.47
N MET A 119 4.04 1.43 -3.90
CA MET A 119 3.12 1.57 -2.77
C MET A 119 2.45 2.94 -2.77
N GLY A 120 1.16 2.95 -2.45
CA GLY A 120 0.40 4.17 -2.33
C GLY A 120 -0.84 4.03 -1.47
N LEU A 121 -1.54 5.15 -1.32
CA LEU A 121 -2.78 5.26 -0.56
C LEU A 121 -3.87 5.83 -1.46
N THR A 122 -4.92 5.08 -1.68
CA THR A 122 -6.12 5.55 -2.38
C THR A 122 -7.19 5.90 -1.37
N MET A 123 -7.79 7.08 -1.54
CA MET A 123 -8.84 7.60 -0.68
C MET A 123 -10.08 7.88 -1.53
N LEU A 124 -11.19 7.21 -1.23
CA LEU A 124 -12.46 7.43 -1.92
C LEU A 124 -13.19 8.63 -1.32
N ASP A 125 -13.75 9.47 -2.17
CA ASP A 125 -14.59 10.60 -1.75
C ASP A 125 -15.91 10.10 -1.17
N VAL A 126 -16.53 10.94 -0.35
CA VAL A 126 -17.89 10.69 0.16
C VAL A 126 -18.87 10.48 -1.00
N GLY A 127 -19.68 9.43 -0.92
CA GLY A 127 -20.58 9.02 -2.00
C GLY A 127 -19.98 8.06 -3.02
N SER A 128 -18.70 7.76 -2.89
CA SER A 128 -18.00 6.76 -3.72
C SER A 128 -17.63 5.56 -2.89
N ASN A 129 -17.87 4.36 -3.42
CA ASN A 129 -17.67 3.13 -2.68
C ASN A 129 -17.04 2.00 -3.50
N TRP A 130 -16.69 2.26 -4.77
CA TRP A 130 -16.12 1.25 -5.66
C TRP A 130 -14.72 1.60 -6.15
N ASN A 131 -13.78 0.70 -5.95
CA ASN A 131 -12.43 0.69 -6.50
C ASN A 131 -11.94 -0.78 -6.61
N THR A 132 -11.26 -1.19 -7.60
CA THR A 132 -10.77 -0.55 -8.81
C THR A 132 -11.80 -0.72 -9.92
N MET A 133 -12.13 0.36 -10.59
CA MET A 133 -12.97 0.30 -11.78
C MET A 133 -12.37 1.19 -12.87
N PRO A 134 -12.20 0.68 -14.09
CA PRO A 134 -12.41 -0.73 -14.47
C PRO A 134 -11.45 -1.67 -13.73
N CYS A 135 -11.88 -2.91 -13.48
CA CYS A 135 -11.01 -3.92 -12.91
C CYS A 135 -9.97 -4.39 -13.96
N HIS A 136 -8.85 -4.91 -13.49
CA HIS A 136 -7.73 -5.30 -14.34
C HIS A 136 -6.91 -6.44 -13.71
N THR A 137 -6.04 -7.03 -14.51
CA THR A 137 -4.94 -7.87 -14.07
C THR A 137 -3.61 -7.20 -14.40
N HIS A 138 -2.53 -7.69 -13.82
CA HIS A 138 -1.15 -7.33 -14.18
C HIS A 138 -0.22 -8.49 -13.91
N ASP A 139 0.13 -9.24 -14.92
CA ASP A 139 0.84 -10.52 -14.83
C ASP A 139 2.23 -10.42 -14.20
N ARG A 140 2.87 -9.25 -14.29
CA ARG A 140 4.25 -9.05 -13.85
C ARG A 140 4.41 -8.73 -12.37
N ARG A 141 3.31 -8.52 -11.63
CA ARG A 141 3.35 -8.16 -10.21
C ARG A 141 2.11 -8.60 -9.44
N MET A 142 2.31 -8.95 -8.19
CA MET A 142 1.22 -9.18 -7.25
C MET A 142 0.88 -7.90 -6.49
N GLU A 143 -0.28 -7.86 -5.84
CA GLU A 143 -0.72 -6.72 -5.05
C GLU A 143 -1.30 -7.14 -3.70
N VAL A 144 -1.10 -6.30 -2.70
CA VAL A 144 -1.73 -6.42 -1.37
C VAL A 144 -2.53 -5.16 -1.11
N TYR A 145 -3.78 -5.30 -0.68
CA TYR A 145 -4.60 -4.19 -0.18
C TYR A 145 -4.74 -4.26 1.33
N LEU A 146 -4.48 -3.16 2.02
CA LEU A 146 -4.91 -2.95 3.41
C LEU A 146 -6.05 -1.93 3.40
N TYR A 147 -7.24 -2.33 3.85
CA TYR A 147 -8.40 -1.45 3.96
C TYR A 147 -8.38 -0.67 5.27
N LEU A 148 -8.75 0.61 5.22
CA LEU A 148 -8.75 1.50 6.38
C LEU A 148 -9.79 2.63 6.24
N ASP A 149 -9.93 3.46 7.28
CA ASP A 149 -10.89 4.56 7.37
C ASP A 149 -12.35 4.07 7.35
N MET A 150 -12.59 2.92 7.95
CA MET A 150 -13.90 2.27 8.03
C MET A 150 -14.38 2.26 9.47
N GLY A 151 -15.68 2.44 9.67
CA GLY A 151 -16.33 2.27 10.96
C GLY A 151 -16.51 0.80 11.34
N GLU A 152 -16.88 0.55 12.59
CA GLU A 152 -17.05 -0.81 13.13
C GLU A 152 -18.07 -1.67 12.34
N ASN A 153 -19.09 -1.04 11.78
CA ASN A 153 -20.15 -1.71 11.02
C ASN A 153 -19.95 -1.61 9.48
N ASP A 154 -18.83 -1.03 9.03
CA ASP A 154 -18.54 -0.93 7.61
C ASP A 154 -17.79 -2.18 7.13
N ALA A 155 -17.99 -2.53 5.88
CA ALA A 155 -17.30 -3.63 5.23
C ALA A 155 -17.01 -3.31 3.76
N VAL A 156 -15.97 -3.94 3.23
CA VAL A 156 -15.67 -3.97 1.79
C VAL A 156 -15.78 -5.40 1.31
N PHE A 157 -16.54 -5.61 0.25
CA PHE A 157 -16.56 -6.87 -0.50
C PHE A 157 -15.42 -6.83 -1.51
N HIS A 158 -14.29 -7.41 -1.15
CA HIS A 158 -13.15 -7.54 -2.05
C HIS A 158 -13.37 -8.72 -2.99
N MET A 159 -13.51 -8.45 -4.26
CA MET A 159 -13.70 -9.46 -5.29
C MET A 159 -12.37 -9.74 -5.98
N MET A 160 -12.02 -11.02 -6.09
CA MET A 160 -10.82 -11.51 -6.74
C MET A 160 -11.07 -12.87 -7.42
N GLY A 161 -10.18 -13.27 -8.28
CA GLY A 161 -10.28 -14.50 -9.06
C GLY A 161 -10.15 -14.22 -10.56
N GLU A 162 -10.57 -15.19 -11.36
CA GLU A 162 -10.71 -15.00 -12.81
C GLU A 162 -11.84 -14.01 -13.11
N PRO A 163 -11.76 -13.23 -14.20
CA PRO A 163 -12.73 -12.16 -14.49
C PRO A 163 -14.19 -12.59 -14.54
N ASP A 164 -14.47 -13.81 -14.97
CA ASP A 164 -15.80 -14.41 -15.11
C ASP A 164 -16.15 -15.39 -13.97
N GLU A 165 -15.21 -15.65 -13.05
CA GLU A 165 -15.40 -16.50 -11.88
C GLU A 165 -14.76 -15.88 -10.63
N THR A 166 -15.36 -14.82 -10.12
CA THR A 166 -14.86 -14.14 -8.92
C THR A 166 -15.40 -14.75 -7.64
N ARG A 167 -14.60 -14.61 -6.60
CA ARG A 167 -15.01 -14.81 -5.20
C ARG A 167 -14.84 -13.51 -4.45
N HIS A 168 -15.68 -13.31 -3.43
CA HIS A 168 -15.55 -12.16 -2.56
C HIS A 168 -15.02 -12.56 -1.18
N ILE A 169 -14.25 -11.65 -0.59
CA ILE A 169 -13.78 -11.73 0.79
C ILE A 169 -14.31 -10.48 1.49
N ILE A 170 -14.97 -10.65 2.63
CA ILE A 170 -15.45 -9.52 3.43
C ILE A 170 -14.27 -8.99 4.23
N MET A 171 -13.95 -7.70 4.02
CA MET A 171 -12.84 -7.01 4.65
C MET A 171 -13.36 -5.94 5.60
N HIS A 172 -12.76 -5.85 6.78
CA HIS A 172 -13.02 -4.82 7.77
C HIS A 172 -11.83 -3.88 7.94
N ASN A 173 -11.99 -2.90 8.83
CA ASN A 173 -10.95 -1.89 9.06
C ASN A 173 -9.62 -2.53 9.51
N GLU A 174 -8.53 -2.09 8.90
CA GLU A 174 -7.16 -2.57 9.16
C GLU A 174 -6.93 -4.05 8.82
N GLU A 175 -7.73 -4.62 7.91
CA GLU A 175 -7.51 -5.95 7.35
C GLU A 175 -6.87 -5.89 5.97
N ALA A 176 -5.99 -6.86 5.67
CA ALA A 176 -5.28 -6.94 4.41
C ALA A 176 -5.64 -8.19 3.62
N VAL A 177 -5.64 -8.07 2.30
CA VAL A 177 -5.87 -9.16 1.34
C VAL A 177 -4.76 -9.19 0.31
N ILE A 178 -4.30 -10.40 -0.04
CA ILE A 178 -3.27 -10.65 -1.05
C ILE A 178 -3.95 -11.04 -2.36
N SER A 179 -3.63 -10.31 -3.44
CA SER A 179 -4.10 -10.59 -4.79
C SER A 179 -2.94 -11.09 -5.65
N PRO A 180 -2.97 -12.35 -6.13
CA PRO A 180 -1.98 -12.85 -7.08
C PRO A 180 -2.02 -12.10 -8.41
N SER A 181 -0.95 -12.14 -9.18
CA SER A 181 -0.80 -11.41 -10.45
C SER A 181 -1.89 -11.74 -11.49
N TRP A 182 -2.33 -12.98 -11.55
CA TRP A 182 -3.36 -13.46 -12.49
C TRP A 182 -4.80 -13.04 -12.11
N SER A 183 -5.01 -12.60 -10.87
CA SER A 183 -6.34 -12.31 -10.32
C SER A 183 -6.71 -10.85 -10.58
N ILE A 184 -7.95 -10.60 -10.96
CA ILE A 184 -8.53 -9.27 -10.80
C ILE A 184 -8.61 -8.93 -9.30
N HIS A 185 -8.67 -7.65 -8.98
CA HIS A 185 -8.85 -7.16 -7.62
C HIS A 185 -9.67 -5.87 -7.65
N THR A 186 -10.83 -5.94 -7.01
CA THR A 186 -11.75 -4.80 -6.91
C THR A 186 -12.53 -4.88 -5.60
N GLY A 187 -13.00 -3.76 -5.08
CA GLY A 187 -13.71 -3.72 -3.83
C GLY A 187 -14.92 -2.79 -3.87
N VAL A 188 -16.02 -3.25 -3.30
CA VAL A 188 -17.23 -2.44 -3.10
C VAL A 188 -17.51 -2.32 -1.62
N GLY A 189 -17.45 -1.09 -1.10
CA GLY A 189 -17.71 -0.80 0.30
C GLY A 189 -19.18 -0.50 0.60
N THR A 190 -19.57 -0.73 1.83
CA THR A 190 -20.86 -0.25 2.37
C THR A 190 -20.89 1.27 2.51
N LYS A 191 -19.71 1.89 2.49
CA LYS A 191 -19.45 3.33 2.58
C LYS A 191 -18.15 3.65 1.85
N ASN A 192 -17.78 4.93 1.73
CA ASN A 192 -16.44 5.29 1.28
C ASN A 192 -15.38 4.80 2.29
N TYR A 193 -14.23 4.42 1.77
CA TYR A 193 -13.10 3.89 2.52
C TYR A 193 -11.79 4.37 1.90
N SER A 194 -10.70 4.09 2.58
CA SER A 194 -9.36 4.20 2.01
C SER A 194 -8.70 2.84 1.96
N PHE A 195 -7.68 2.68 1.13
CA PHE A 195 -6.85 1.49 1.16
C PHE A 195 -5.42 1.81 0.75
N ILE A 196 -4.48 1.14 1.41
CA ILE A 196 -3.09 1.11 0.97
C ILE A 196 -2.94 -0.06 0.01
N TRP A 197 -2.40 0.22 -1.15
CA TRP A 197 -1.96 -0.79 -2.10
C TRP A 197 -0.45 -0.88 -2.10
N ALA A 198 0.06 -2.10 -2.17
CA ALA A 198 1.48 -2.41 -2.29
C ALA A 198 1.68 -3.52 -3.31
N MET A 199 2.46 -3.23 -4.34
CA MET A 199 2.78 -4.17 -5.42
C MET A 199 4.23 -4.59 -5.33
N CYS A 200 4.48 -5.86 -5.65
CA CYS A 200 5.83 -6.43 -5.76
C CYS A 200 5.97 -7.18 -7.08
N GLY A 201 7.02 -6.86 -7.82
CA GLY A 201 7.33 -7.44 -9.12
C GLY A 201 8.01 -6.43 -10.04
N GLU A 202 7.79 -6.55 -11.34
CA GLU A 202 8.34 -5.61 -12.30
C GLU A 202 7.48 -4.34 -12.37
N ASN A 203 7.82 -3.31 -11.59
CA ASN A 203 7.06 -2.07 -11.44
C ASN A 203 7.65 -0.89 -12.24
N GLN A 204 8.42 -1.14 -13.29
CA GLN A 204 9.03 -0.09 -14.11
C GLN A 204 7.99 0.62 -15.00
N GLU A 205 6.97 -0.11 -15.42
CA GLU A 205 5.85 0.35 -16.22
C GLU A 205 4.58 0.28 -15.37
N PHE A 206 4.28 1.31 -14.59
CA PHE A 206 3.13 1.30 -13.68
C PHE A 206 1.79 1.09 -14.39
N ASP A 207 1.67 1.59 -15.62
CA ASP A 207 0.43 1.56 -16.42
C ASP A 207 0.27 0.27 -17.24
N ASP A 208 1.09 -0.77 -17.02
CA ASP A 208 0.98 -2.06 -17.69
C ASP A 208 -0.13 -2.93 -17.08
N MET A 209 -1.34 -2.47 -17.21
CA MET A 209 -2.55 -3.11 -16.70
C MET A 209 -3.40 -3.63 -17.85
N ASP A 210 -3.82 -4.89 -17.76
CA ASP A 210 -4.76 -5.50 -18.69
C ASP A 210 -6.18 -5.28 -18.17
N PHE A 211 -6.86 -4.28 -18.72
CA PHE A 211 -8.22 -3.93 -18.32
C PHE A 211 -9.22 -4.99 -18.79
N ILE A 212 -10.13 -5.35 -17.90
CA ILE A 212 -11.17 -6.34 -18.14
C ILE A 212 -12.48 -5.62 -18.43
N GLU A 213 -13.12 -5.98 -19.54
CA GLU A 213 -14.46 -5.49 -19.86
C GLU A 213 -15.47 -6.08 -18.87
N THR A 214 -16.25 -5.21 -18.26
CA THR A 214 -17.38 -5.61 -17.42
C THR A 214 -18.53 -6.03 -18.35
N LYS A 215 -18.84 -7.31 -18.41
CA LYS A 215 -19.93 -7.87 -19.23
C LYS A 215 -21.10 -8.29 -18.36
#